data_73608dbf522f8ee3e6996daa09936ba2
#
_entry.id   73608dbf522f8ee3e6996daa09936ba2
#
_cell.length_a   1.000
_cell.length_b   1.000
_cell.length_c   1.000
_cell.angle_alpha   90.00
_cell.angle_beta   90.00
_cell.angle_gamma   90.00
#
_symmetry.space_group_name_H-M   'P 1'
#
loop_
_entity.id
_entity.type
_entity.pdbx_description
1 polymer ?
#
loop_
_entity_poly.entity_id
_entity_poly.type
_entity_poly.pdbx_seq_one_letter_code
_entity_poly.pdbx_strand_id
1 'polypeptide(L)'
;MPTDSDDHVDRRTVLKYAGTAGAVGLAGCSGNGGGGSGGGDGTGGGNNSDGGGSDGGSGGDTFELGVTMGQMDSGLDPQDHAETNTEIITGQMYEGLLDRDKEGGIIAGLANEWERTDDGSVRFTLRDGVTFHNGDDLTAEDVRFSIRRIVFNDVGIVSPQTNDLGPVSEVTTGDGEVTVSFDGYNPIAFQLFATNGDVMQQSWVEEHGSDYINRNANGTGPFRLTEYQSGNVVRYGPNEDYWDGAPAVDELSMSASSESSTRVNQLLAEETDIVTNVPPNEVSRVNSSDVATINSVASARIIFLQMRYDVEPFSSQQFRQAMNHAVDVGSIIENVLNGFGNLTAQPTLEGHVGYNPDIEPYPYDPAEAERLVEESGYAGAEITLQTPIGRYLRDVEIAQAAANQIDSLSNVSCELQQREFSSLVQDVTAPSIEDRPHFTLLGWGNAEFDGSQTLTPLLSSEGALTVLKNDELDGLLEEAETTRDSDERVDILQEANQLAHDLAPWVFMHQQFSVYGVSSDISWEPRADEFIDPDTATQQ
;
A
#
# COMPACT_ATOMS: atom_id res chain seq x y z
N MET A 1 15.34 -15.13 38.99
CA MET A 1 14.96 -13.81 38.42
C MET A 1 14.83 -14.03 36.95
N PRO A 2 13.63 -14.06 36.37
CA PRO A 2 13.45 -14.06 34.92
C PRO A 2 13.59 -12.61 34.44
N THR A 3 14.31 -12.43 33.38
CA THR A 3 14.44 -11.17 32.66
C THR A 3 13.24 -11.08 31.71
N ASP A 4 12.38 -10.11 31.97
CA ASP A 4 11.36 -9.68 31.01
C ASP A 4 12.05 -9.26 29.70
N SER A 5 11.76 -9.99 28.65
CA SER A 5 11.98 -9.52 27.28
C SER A 5 10.71 -8.79 26.85
N ASP A 6 10.71 -7.47 26.99
CA ASP A 6 9.74 -6.61 26.32
C ASP A 6 10.04 -6.65 24.81
N ASP A 7 9.38 -7.56 24.08
CA ASP A 7 9.29 -7.49 22.63
C ASP A 7 8.29 -6.37 22.26
N HIS A 8 8.82 -5.13 22.19
CA HIS A 8 8.09 -4.00 21.65
C HIS A 8 8.09 -4.08 20.12
N VAL A 9 6.95 -4.46 19.53
CA VAL A 9 6.68 -4.20 18.11
C VAL A 9 6.87 -2.70 17.86
N ASP A 10 7.78 -2.34 16.95
CA ASP A 10 8.14 -0.94 16.70
C ASP A 10 6.94 -0.20 16.07
N ARG A 11 6.59 0.94 16.65
CA ARG A 11 5.51 1.83 16.19
C ARG A 11 5.62 2.23 14.71
N ARG A 12 6.80 2.13 14.11
CA ARG A 12 7.08 2.48 12.72
C ARG A 12 6.51 1.46 11.73
N THR A 13 6.50 0.18 12.07
CA THR A 13 5.92 -0.89 11.24
C THR A 13 4.41 -0.72 11.09
N VAL A 14 3.75 -0.27 12.16
CA VAL A 14 2.30 0.00 12.14
C VAL A 14 1.92 1.12 11.18
N LEU A 15 2.80 2.13 11.01
CA LEU A 15 2.55 3.26 10.11
C LEU A 15 2.58 2.87 8.63
N LYS A 16 3.36 1.86 8.24
CA LYS A 16 3.41 1.38 6.85
C LYS A 16 2.04 0.87 6.38
N TYR A 17 1.36 0.08 7.17
CA TYR A 17 0.08 -0.52 6.80
C TYR A 17 -1.13 0.41 7.05
N ALA A 18 -1.02 1.33 8.02
CA ALA A 18 -2.06 2.34 8.26
C ALA A 18 -1.92 3.57 7.33
N GLY A 19 -0.73 3.83 6.80
CA GLY A 19 -0.36 5.12 6.26
C GLY A 19 0.20 5.17 4.87
N THR A 20 -0.59 5.15 3.85
CA THR A 20 -0.28 5.82 2.59
C THR A 20 -1.13 7.09 2.46
N ALA A 21 -0.88 8.10 3.28
CA ALA A 21 -1.26 9.49 3.03
C ALA A 21 -0.68 10.41 4.11
N GLY A 22 0.33 11.18 3.73
CA GLY A 22 0.53 12.54 4.19
C GLY A 22 0.92 12.77 5.63
N ALA A 23 2.17 12.52 6.00
CA ALA A 23 2.81 13.35 7.01
C ALA A 23 3.31 14.63 6.33
N VAL A 24 2.44 15.63 6.18
CA VAL A 24 2.88 16.99 5.88
C VAL A 24 3.54 17.53 7.14
N GLY A 25 4.86 17.55 7.15
CA GLY A 25 5.65 18.26 8.15
C GLY A 25 5.33 19.74 8.06
N LEU A 26 4.62 20.27 9.05
CA LEU A 26 4.49 21.72 9.30
C LEU A 26 5.84 22.25 9.79
N ALA A 27 6.70 22.63 8.82
CA ALA A 27 7.76 23.60 9.10
C ALA A 27 7.16 25.00 9.01
N GLY A 28 6.76 25.55 10.16
CA GLY A 28 6.35 26.92 10.30
C GLY A 28 7.53 27.86 10.06
N CYS A 29 7.49 28.60 8.97
CA CYS A 29 8.30 29.81 8.80
C CYS A 29 7.41 31.04 8.93
N SER A 30 7.44 31.65 10.11
CA SER A 30 7.02 33.05 10.31
C SER A 30 8.12 33.95 9.79
N GLY A 31 7.83 34.75 8.77
CA GLY A 31 8.74 35.78 8.24
C GLY A 31 7.95 36.93 7.64
N ASN A 32 7.94 38.01 8.39
CA ASN A 32 7.24 39.25 8.18
C ASN A 32 7.92 40.15 7.11
N GLY A 33 7.11 40.78 6.25
CA GLY A 33 7.25 42.22 5.92
C GLY A 33 8.04 42.65 4.71
N GLY A 34 7.41 43.42 3.87
CA GLY A 34 8.01 44.56 3.25
C GLY A 34 7.93 44.65 1.72
N GLY A 35 7.04 45.54 1.26
CA GLY A 35 6.77 45.86 -0.12
C GLY A 35 7.90 46.62 -0.85
N GLY A 36 7.69 46.79 -2.15
CA GLY A 36 8.50 47.64 -3.01
C GLY A 36 8.18 47.44 -4.47
N SER A 37 7.36 48.34 -5.00
CA SER A 37 7.04 48.51 -6.41
C SER A 37 8.23 49.03 -7.21
N GLY A 38 8.34 48.67 -8.49
CA GLY A 38 9.19 49.35 -9.44
C GLY A 38 9.12 48.72 -10.82
N GLY A 39 8.41 49.39 -11.73
CA GLY A 39 8.29 49.03 -13.13
C GLY A 39 9.50 49.41 -13.97
N GLY A 40 9.55 48.93 -15.19
CA GLY A 40 10.51 49.35 -16.20
C GLY A 40 10.32 48.59 -17.51
N ASP A 41 9.70 49.24 -18.47
CA ASP A 41 9.62 48.90 -19.88
C ASP A 41 11.00 48.75 -20.55
N GLY A 42 11.06 47.92 -21.62
CA GLY A 42 12.20 47.91 -22.53
C GLY A 42 12.04 46.96 -23.72
N THR A 43 11.50 47.53 -24.76
CA THR A 43 11.33 47.02 -26.15
C THR A 43 12.62 46.67 -26.90
N GLY A 44 12.51 45.76 -27.90
CA GLY A 44 13.31 45.66 -29.14
C GLY A 44 13.87 44.27 -29.37
N GLY A 45 13.49 43.45 -30.31
CA GLY A 45 13.41 43.67 -31.72
C GLY A 45 14.65 43.12 -32.43
N GLY A 46 14.52 42.09 -33.28
CA GLY A 46 15.59 41.71 -34.17
C GLY A 46 15.52 40.27 -34.73
N ASN A 47 14.83 40.13 -35.79
CA ASN A 47 14.80 39.07 -36.77
C ASN A 47 16.20 38.68 -37.30
N ASN A 48 16.47 37.35 -37.52
CA ASN A 48 16.97 36.88 -38.81
C ASN A 48 16.96 35.34 -38.94
N SER A 49 16.31 34.90 -39.99
CA SER A 49 16.34 33.61 -40.62
C SER A 49 17.68 33.34 -41.30
N ASP A 50 18.04 32.04 -41.35
CA ASP A 50 18.56 31.21 -42.47
C ASP A 50 19.11 29.92 -41.80
N GLY A 51 18.81 28.70 -42.21
CA GLY A 51 18.68 28.14 -43.50
C GLY A 51 19.32 26.79 -43.55
N GLY A 52 18.55 25.71 -43.69
CA GLY A 52 18.98 24.53 -44.40
C GLY A 52 19.82 23.46 -43.70
N GLY A 53 19.20 22.34 -43.49
CA GLY A 53 19.86 21.06 -43.22
C GLY A 53 18.84 19.99 -42.90
N SER A 54 18.12 19.49 -43.89
CA SER A 54 17.33 18.28 -43.76
C SER A 54 18.26 17.09 -43.70
N ASP A 55 18.55 16.58 -42.50
CA ASP A 55 18.88 15.18 -42.35
C ASP A 55 17.60 14.45 -41.95
N GLY A 56 17.13 13.62 -42.87
CA GLY A 56 16.04 12.68 -42.66
C GLY A 56 16.52 11.54 -41.77
N GLY A 57 16.52 11.76 -40.45
CA GLY A 57 16.38 10.69 -39.51
C GLY A 57 14.90 10.29 -39.51
N SER A 58 14.59 9.04 -39.67
CA SER A 58 13.29 8.48 -39.35
C SER A 58 13.07 8.70 -37.85
N GLY A 59 12.42 9.81 -37.48
CA GLY A 59 11.92 9.98 -36.13
C GLY A 59 10.80 8.96 -35.96
N GLY A 60 11.05 7.86 -35.30
CA GLY A 60 9.99 7.17 -34.60
C GLY A 60 9.42 8.19 -33.60
N ASP A 61 8.11 8.26 -33.48
CA ASP A 61 7.47 9.12 -32.48
C ASP A 61 7.99 8.68 -31.10
N THR A 62 8.52 9.63 -30.31
CA THR A 62 9.02 9.38 -28.96
C THR A 62 7.83 9.03 -28.08
N PHE A 63 7.92 7.91 -27.36
CA PHE A 63 6.91 7.51 -26.41
C PHE A 63 7.21 8.12 -25.04
N GLU A 64 6.59 9.25 -24.74
CA GLU A 64 6.61 9.90 -23.43
C GLU A 64 5.40 9.43 -22.63
N LEU A 65 5.60 9.04 -21.35
CA LEU A 65 4.55 8.58 -20.44
C LEU A 65 4.51 9.44 -19.19
N GLY A 66 3.37 10.10 -18.96
CA GLY A 66 3.10 10.92 -17.77
C GLY A 66 2.20 10.20 -16.78
N VAL A 67 2.65 10.08 -15.53
CA VAL A 67 1.85 9.56 -14.40
C VAL A 67 1.65 10.67 -13.37
N THR A 68 0.41 10.98 -13.00
CA THR A 68 0.11 11.96 -11.96
C THR A 68 -0.56 11.31 -10.77
N MET A 69 0.13 11.35 -9.62
CA MET A 69 -0.32 10.80 -8.34
C MET A 69 -0.86 11.89 -7.41
N GLY A 70 -1.53 11.49 -6.33
CA GLY A 70 -2.03 12.43 -5.31
C GLY A 70 -0.93 13.05 -4.47
N GLN A 71 0.13 12.32 -4.23
CA GLN A 71 1.28 12.68 -3.41
C GLN A 71 2.53 12.01 -3.97
N MET A 72 3.68 12.50 -3.57
CA MET A 72 4.99 11.93 -3.88
C MET A 72 5.80 11.67 -2.61
N ASP A 73 6.99 11.30 -2.79
CA ASP A 73 8.11 10.74 -2.08
C ASP A 73 8.51 11.37 -0.74
N SER A 74 9.27 10.55 0.03
CA SER A 74 10.10 10.97 1.17
C SER A 74 11.60 10.99 0.83
N GLY A 75 11.99 10.64 -0.40
CA GLY A 75 13.35 10.48 -0.88
C GLY A 75 13.46 9.36 -1.89
N LEU A 76 14.68 9.03 -2.33
CA LEU A 76 14.93 7.98 -3.33
C LEU A 76 15.68 6.75 -2.76
N ASP A 77 15.93 6.70 -1.44
CA ASP A 77 16.49 5.52 -0.80
C ASP A 77 15.37 4.46 -0.64
N PRO A 78 15.40 3.32 -1.37
CA PRO A 78 14.31 2.35 -1.37
C PRO A 78 14.15 1.64 -0.01
N GLN A 79 15.13 1.76 0.88
CA GLN A 79 15.14 1.09 2.19
C GLN A 79 14.98 2.05 3.38
N ASP A 80 14.82 3.37 3.14
CA ASP A 80 14.67 4.39 4.20
C ASP A 80 13.30 5.10 4.15
N HIS A 81 12.25 4.37 3.85
CA HIS A 81 10.87 4.84 3.85
C HIS A 81 9.90 3.70 4.22
N ALA A 82 8.64 4.06 4.47
CA ALA A 82 7.54 3.12 4.69
C ALA A 82 6.25 3.57 3.95
N GLU A 83 6.40 4.36 2.89
CA GLU A 83 5.28 4.91 2.12
C GLU A 83 5.18 4.25 0.74
N THR A 84 4.00 3.75 0.39
CA THR A 84 3.72 3.14 -0.92
C THR A 84 4.01 4.08 -2.09
N ASN A 85 3.76 5.39 -1.94
CA ASN A 85 4.05 6.34 -3.03
C ASN A 85 5.55 6.47 -3.31
N THR A 86 6.40 6.43 -2.28
CA THR A 86 7.86 6.40 -2.44
C THR A 86 8.29 5.10 -3.08
N GLU A 87 7.70 3.99 -2.66
CA GLU A 87 7.97 2.66 -3.22
C GLU A 87 7.60 2.57 -4.71
N ILE A 88 6.43 3.11 -5.13
CA ILE A 88 6.07 3.22 -6.55
C ILE A 88 7.13 3.99 -7.36
N ILE A 89 7.72 5.04 -6.78
CA ILE A 89 8.76 5.85 -7.45
C ILE A 89 10.09 5.11 -7.49
N THR A 90 10.51 4.50 -6.38
CA THR A 90 11.80 3.79 -6.28
C THR A 90 11.79 2.46 -7.05
N GLY A 91 10.67 1.76 -7.09
CA GLY A 91 10.48 0.51 -7.85
C GLY A 91 10.66 0.65 -9.37
N GLN A 92 10.68 1.88 -9.91
CA GLN A 92 11.07 2.09 -11.30
C GLN A 92 12.59 1.89 -11.53
N MET A 93 13.38 2.00 -10.47
CA MET A 93 14.85 2.00 -10.50
C MET A 93 15.47 0.81 -9.75
N TYR A 94 14.77 0.28 -8.75
CA TYR A 94 15.25 -0.81 -7.89
C TYR A 94 14.32 -2.02 -7.99
N GLU A 95 14.88 -3.19 -7.77
CA GLU A 95 14.16 -4.47 -7.85
C GLU A 95 14.50 -5.36 -6.66
N GLY A 96 13.53 -6.20 -6.27
CA GLY A 96 13.69 -7.25 -5.28
C GLY A 96 14.15 -8.58 -5.87
N LEU A 97 14.36 -9.57 -5.00
CA LEU A 97 14.71 -10.94 -5.43
C LEU A 97 13.54 -11.62 -6.18
N LEU A 98 12.34 -11.40 -5.74
CA LEU A 98 11.09 -11.85 -6.37
C LEU A 98 10.23 -10.62 -6.68
N ASP A 99 9.21 -10.81 -7.49
CA ASP A 99 8.23 -9.80 -7.85
C ASP A 99 6.84 -10.42 -7.89
N ARG A 100 5.81 -9.63 -8.23
CA ARG A 100 4.43 -10.06 -8.38
C ARG A 100 3.90 -9.74 -9.77
N ASP A 101 3.09 -10.66 -10.29
CA ASP A 101 2.26 -10.36 -11.44
C ASP A 101 1.09 -9.41 -11.04
N LYS A 102 0.34 -8.96 -12.02
CA LYS A 102 -0.77 -8.00 -11.81
C LYS A 102 -1.92 -8.55 -10.95
N GLU A 103 -2.03 -9.87 -10.83
CA GLU A 103 -2.99 -10.57 -9.98
C GLU A 103 -2.45 -10.82 -8.55
N GLY A 104 -1.16 -10.53 -8.28
CA GLY A 104 -0.49 -10.72 -6.99
C GLY A 104 0.25 -12.06 -6.85
N GLY A 105 0.32 -12.87 -7.91
CA GLY A 105 1.11 -14.10 -7.95
C GLY A 105 2.61 -13.83 -7.89
N ILE A 106 3.36 -14.68 -7.18
CA ILE A 106 4.83 -14.52 -7.06
C ILE A 106 5.51 -14.94 -8.36
N ILE A 107 6.34 -14.07 -8.89
CA ILE A 107 7.15 -14.29 -10.09
C ILE A 107 8.65 -14.05 -9.82
N ALA A 108 9.48 -14.39 -10.79
CA ALA A 108 10.92 -14.18 -10.73
C ALA A 108 11.28 -12.71 -10.94
N GLY A 109 12.00 -12.14 -9.98
CA GLY A 109 12.69 -10.85 -10.09
C GLY A 109 14.18 -11.04 -10.39
N LEU A 110 15.06 -10.53 -9.52
CA LEU A 110 16.52 -10.73 -9.61
C LEU A 110 16.96 -12.17 -9.32
N ALA A 111 16.12 -12.99 -8.69
CA ALA A 111 16.29 -14.42 -8.60
C ALA A 111 15.42 -15.13 -9.65
N ASN A 112 16.01 -16.05 -10.41
CA ASN A 112 15.30 -16.86 -11.41
C ASN A 112 14.81 -18.20 -10.86
N GLU A 113 15.35 -18.66 -9.72
CA GLU A 113 14.91 -19.85 -8.99
C GLU A 113 14.94 -19.59 -7.49
N TRP A 114 13.98 -20.15 -6.76
CA TRP A 114 13.92 -20.08 -5.30
C TRP A 114 13.34 -21.34 -4.72
N GLU A 115 13.84 -21.74 -3.57
CA GLU A 115 13.38 -22.91 -2.86
C GLU A 115 13.49 -22.78 -1.35
N ARG A 116 12.72 -23.57 -0.64
CA ARG A 116 12.86 -23.74 0.81
C ARG A 116 13.72 -24.96 1.08
N THR A 117 14.74 -24.78 1.91
CA THR A 117 15.64 -25.84 2.33
C THR A 117 15.05 -26.68 3.48
N ASP A 118 15.61 -27.86 3.76
CA ASP A 118 15.12 -28.80 4.77
C ASP A 118 15.08 -28.20 6.20
N ASP A 119 15.98 -27.25 6.51
CA ASP A 119 16.05 -26.55 7.80
C ASP A 119 15.06 -25.37 7.91
N GLY A 120 14.35 -25.05 6.82
CA GLY A 120 13.37 -23.95 6.78
C GLY A 120 13.92 -22.63 6.28
N SER A 121 15.22 -22.53 5.99
CA SER A 121 15.81 -21.37 5.29
C SER A 121 15.26 -21.27 3.85
N VAL A 122 15.41 -20.14 3.22
CA VAL A 122 15.08 -19.96 1.80
C VAL A 122 16.34 -19.67 1.01
N ARG A 123 16.44 -20.28 -0.17
CA ARG A 123 17.56 -20.11 -1.10
C ARG A 123 17.06 -19.49 -2.38
N PHE A 124 17.81 -18.50 -2.85
CA PHE A 124 17.58 -17.80 -4.10
C PHE A 124 18.79 -18.01 -5.02
N THR A 125 18.54 -18.41 -6.27
CA THR A 125 19.54 -18.44 -7.32
C THR A 125 19.42 -17.17 -8.16
N LEU A 126 20.47 -16.37 -8.18
CA LEU A 126 20.46 -15.09 -8.88
C LEU A 126 20.49 -15.26 -10.40
N ARG A 127 19.87 -14.35 -11.10
CA ARG A 127 19.89 -14.23 -12.55
C ARG A 127 21.26 -13.79 -13.02
N ASP A 128 21.78 -14.44 -14.07
CA ASP A 128 23.05 -14.06 -14.70
C ASP A 128 22.86 -12.80 -15.58
N GLY A 129 23.90 -11.95 -15.64
CA GLY A 129 23.98 -10.82 -16.56
C GLY A 129 23.15 -9.60 -16.17
N VAL A 130 22.65 -9.53 -14.95
CA VAL A 130 22.04 -8.31 -14.39
C VAL A 130 23.11 -7.29 -14.05
N THR A 131 22.92 -6.04 -14.46
CA THR A 131 23.81 -4.93 -14.13
C THR A 131 23.09 -3.80 -13.43
N PHE A 132 23.78 -3.13 -12.53
CA PHE A 132 23.32 -1.85 -12.00
C PHE A 132 23.38 -0.74 -13.06
N HIS A 133 22.67 0.36 -12.84
CA HIS A 133 22.65 1.50 -13.77
C HIS A 133 24.00 2.11 -14.07
N ASN A 134 25.01 1.93 -13.19
CA ASN A 134 26.40 2.35 -13.44
C ASN A 134 27.20 1.36 -14.31
N GLY A 135 26.61 0.22 -14.67
CA GLY A 135 27.21 -0.83 -15.50
C GLY A 135 27.97 -1.91 -14.75
N ASP A 136 28.01 -1.89 -13.43
CA ASP A 136 28.62 -2.94 -12.61
C ASP A 136 27.66 -4.15 -12.50
N ASP A 137 28.21 -5.36 -12.46
CA ASP A 137 27.43 -6.60 -12.32
C ASP A 137 26.79 -6.71 -10.92
N LEU A 138 25.55 -7.21 -10.86
CA LEU A 138 24.90 -7.63 -9.62
C LEU A 138 25.60 -8.85 -9.03
N THR A 139 25.87 -8.82 -7.73
CA THR A 139 26.48 -9.93 -7.00
C THR A 139 25.64 -10.42 -5.82
N ALA A 140 25.88 -11.66 -5.37
CA ALA A 140 25.27 -12.19 -4.16
C ALA A 140 25.61 -11.37 -2.89
N GLU A 141 26.76 -10.69 -2.89
CA GLU A 141 27.17 -9.81 -1.79
C GLU A 141 26.33 -8.53 -1.74
N ASP A 142 25.90 -7.98 -2.89
CA ASP A 142 24.99 -6.82 -2.94
C ASP A 142 23.63 -7.18 -2.36
N VAL A 143 23.10 -8.37 -2.69
CA VAL A 143 21.86 -8.88 -2.12
C VAL A 143 21.99 -9.09 -0.61
N ARG A 144 23.08 -9.74 -0.16
CA ARG A 144 23.34 -9.93 1.28
C ARG A 144 23.45 -8.60 2.00
N PHE A 145 24.14 -7.63 1.43
CA PHE A 145 24.26 -6.28 1.95
C PHE A 145 22.90 -5.62 2.09
N SER A 146 22.05 -5.69 1.06
CA SER A 146 20.74 -5.07 1.01
C SER A 146 19.80 -5.62 2.08
N ILE A 147 19.71 -6.96 2.22
CA ILE A 147 18.92 -7.61 3.27
C ILE A 147 19.44 -7.21 4.66
N ARG A 148 20.76 -7.20 4.87
CA ARG A 148 21.35 -6.80 6.16
C ARG A 148 21.09 -5.34 6.48
N ARG A 149 21.10 -4.45 5.48
CA ARG A 149 20.83 -3.03 5.66
C ARG A 149 19.40 -2.77 6.13
N ILE A 150 18.43 -3.60 5.68
CA ILE A 150 17.05 -3.55 6.15
C ILE A 150 16.95 -4.10 7.59
N VAL A 151 17.45 -5.32 7.83
CA VAL A 151 17.10 -6.11 9.02
C VAL A 151 17.98 -5.80 10.24
N PHE A 152 19.30 -5.68 10.05
CA PHE A 152 20.22 -5.70 11.20
C PHE A 152 20.66 -4.32 11.72
N ASN A 153 20.31 -3.22 11.06
CA ASN A 153 20.65 -1.86 11.46
C ASN A 153 22.16 -1.63 11.70
N ASP A 154 23.02 -2.48 11.13
CA ASP A 154 24.47 -2.46 11.30
C ASP A 154 25.23 -1.94 10.06
N VAL A 155 24.52 -1.53 9.02
CA VAL A 155 25.05 -1.13 7.71
C VAL A 155 24.59 0.27 7.27
N GLY A 156 24.59 1.23 8.18
CA GLY A 156 24.51 2.66 7.87
C GLY A 156 23.18 3.34 8.14
N ILE A 157 22.04 2.64 8.17
CA ILE A 157 20.73 3.20 8.53
C ILE A 157 20.00 2.32 9.55
N VAL A 158 18.96 2.89 10.15
CA VAL A 158 17.91 2.14 10.85
C VAL A 158 16.70 2.16 9.92
N SER A 159 16.55 1.09 9.14
CA SER A 159 15.47 1.00 8.16
C SER A 159 14.10 0.97 8.83
N PRO A 160 13.13 1.77 8.35
CA PRO A 160 11.73 1.61 8.75
C PRO A 160 11.15 0.24 8.40
N GLN A 161 11.78 -0.48 7.44
CA GLN A 161 11.37 -1.78 6.92
C GLN A 161 11.98 -2.96 7.70
N THR A 162 12.56 -2.74 8.89
CA THR A 162 13.34 -3.75 9.65
C THR A 162 12.63 -5.09 9.83
N ASN A 163 11.31 -5.10 9.92
CA ASN A 163 10.50 -6.31 10.12
C ASN A 163 9.85 -6.85 8.84
N ASP A 164 10.01 -6.16 7.70
CA ASP A 164 9.26 -6.46 6.48
C ASP A 164 9.77 -7.71 5.74
N LEU A 165 10.94 -8.21 6.09
CA LEU A 165 11.48 -9.49 5.60
C LEU A 165 11.30 -10.65 6.60
N GLY A 166 10.56 -10.42 7.69
CA GLY A 166 10.36 -11.39 8.77
C GLY A 166 11.57 -11.53 9.70
N PRO A 167 11.59 -12.56 10.58
CA PRO A 167 12.61 -12.73 11.60
C PRO A 167 13.91 -13.32 11.03
N VAL A 168 14.56 -12.60 10.10
CA VAL A 168 15.83 -13.03 9.49
C VAL A 168 16.93 -13.09 10.55
N SER A 169 17.61 -14.25 10.68
CA SER A 169 18.70 -14.49 11.62
C SER A 169 20.08 -14.47 10.96
N GLU A 170 20.19 -14.94 9.72
CA GLU A 170 21.46 -15.01 8.99
C GLU A 170 21.23 -14.89 7.48
N VAL A 171 22.17 -14.26 6.78
CA VAL A 171 22.22 -14.22 5.32
C VAL A 171 23.60 -14.67 4.87
N THR A 172 23.66 -15.74 4.10
CA THR A 172 24.91 -16.31 3.54
C THR A 172 24.89 -16.30 2.02
N THR A 173 26.07 -16.21 1.41
CA THR A 173 26.23 -16.18 -0.04
C THR A 173 27.01 -17.38 -0.53
N GLY A 174 26.70 -17.81 -1.77
CA GLY A 174 27.39 -18.84 -2.54
C GLY A 174 27.77 -18.31 -3.93
N ASP A 175 28.11 -19.20 -4.84
CA ASP A 175 28.41 -18.87 -6.24
C ASP A 175 27.10 -18.61 -6.99
N GLY A 176 26.67 -17.35 -7.05
CA GLY A 176 25.38 -16.95 -7.62
C GLY A 176 24.14 -17.28 -6.77
N GLU A 177 24.33 -17.65 -5.50
CA GLU A 177 23.22 -18.00 -4.59
C GLU A 177 23.24 -17.15 -3.32
N VAL A 178 22.05 -16.89 -2.78
CA VAL A 178 21.84 -16.28 -1.46
C VAL A 178 20.91 -17.16 -0.64
N THR A 179 21.32 -17.48 0.60
CA THR A 179 20.49 -18.22 1.54
C THR A 179 20.15 -17.35 2.74
N VAL A 180 18.85 -17.25 3.03
CA VAL A 180 18.32 -16.48 4.17
C VAL A 180 17.74 -17.45 5.19
N SER A 181 18.26 -17.39 6.41
CA SER A 181 17.78 -18.18 7.55
C SER A 181 16.97 -17.30 8.49
N PHE A 182 16.00 -17.91 9.18
CA PHE A 182 15.08 -17.22 10.09
C PHE A 182 15.16 -17.75 11.51
N ASP A 183 14.78 -16.95 12.49
CA ASP A 183 14.50 -17.41 13.85
C ASP A 183 13.15 -18.13 13.86
N GLY A 184 13.20 -19.46 13.71
CA GLY A 184 12.02 -20.31 13.52
C GLY A 184 11.67 -20.55 12.06
N TYR A 185 10.49 -21.05 11.82
CA TYR A 185 9.95 -21.25 10.46
C TYR A 185 9.17 -20.03 10.02
N ASN A 186 9.44 -19.50 8.84
CA ASN A 186 8.70 -18.40 8.25
C ASN A 186 7.88 -18.91 7.05
N PRO A 187 6.58 -19.20 7.20
CA PRO A 187 5.76 -19.77 6.13
C PRO A 187 5.59 -18.83 4.92
N ILE A 188 5.64 -17.51 5.15
CA ILE A 188 5.38 -16.46 4.14
C ILE A 188 6.67 -15.81 3.60
N ALA A 189 7.82 -16.44 3.78
CA ALA A 189 9.10 -15.85 3.35
C ALA A 189 9.10 -15.40 1.89
N PHE A 190 8.57 -16.21 0.97
CA PHE A 190 8.53 -15.85 -0.45
C PHE A 190 7.58 -14.68 -0.72
N GLN A 191 6.46 -14.60 0.00
CA GLN A 191 5.52 -13.47 -0.08
C GLN A 191 6.21 -12.16 0.35
N LEU A 192 7.00 -12.21 1.43
CA LEU A 192 7.73 -11.04 1.92
C LEU A 192 8.80 -10.58 0.93
N PHE A 193 9.57 -11.51 0.33
CA PHE A 193 10.58 -11.18 -0.67
C PHE A 193 10.02 -10.82 -2.05
N ALA A 194 8.75 -11.06 -2.32
CA ALA A 194 8.05 -10.61 -3.53
C ALA A 194 7.45 -9.21 -3.40
N THR A 195 7.48 -8.65 -2.20
CA THR A 195 6.93 -7.31 -1.91
C THR A 195 8.00 -6.35 -1.40
N ASN A 196 9.03 -6.88 -0.74
CA ASN A 196 10.01 -6.09 -0.01
C ASN A 196 11.44 -6.56 -0.33
N GLY A 197 12.42 -5.72 -0.04
CA GLY A 197 13.82 -6.13 -0.10
C GLY A 197 14.56 -5.69 -1.36
N ASP A 198 14.27 -4.49 -1.83
CA ASP A 198 14.99 -3.86 -2.95
C ASP A 198 16.49 -3.96 -2.80
N VAL A 199 17.16 -4.37 -3.89
CA VAL A 199 18.61 -4.59 -3.91
C VAL A 199 19.35 -3.33 -4.31
N MET A 200 20.36 -2.98 -3.49
CA MET A 200 21.25 -1.85 -3.69
C MET A 200 22.69 -2.33 -3.86
N GLN A 201 23.46 -1.65 -4.69
CA GLN A 201 24.89 -1.93 -4.84
C GLN A 201 25.66 -1.53 -3.58
N GLN A 202 26.31 -2.50 -2.92
CA GLN A 202 27.08 -2.25 -1.69
C GLN A 202 28.11 -1.15 -1.86
N SER A 203 28.96 -1.24 -2.88
CA SER A 203 30.05 -0.28 -3.11
C SER A 203 29.54 1.14 -3.33
N TRP A 204 28.41 1.30 -4.02
CA TRP A 204 27.80 2.60 -4.28
C TRP A 204 27.21 3.21 -2.99
N VAL A 205 26.54 2.41 -2.17
CA VAL A 205 26.00 2.86 -0.86
C VAL A 205 27.13 3.26 0.10
N GLU A 206 28.23 2.48 0.15
CA GLU A 206 29.39 2.77 1.00
C GLU A 206 30.17 4.01 0.56
N GLU A 207 30.19 4.32 -0.76
CA GLU A 207 30.83 5.53 -1.29
C GLU A 207 30.02 6.79 -1.00
N HIS A 208 28.69 6.70 -0.97
CA HIS A 208 27.78 7.82 -0.87
C HIS A 208 27.01 7.81 0.47
N GLY A 209 26.80 8.96 1.07
CA GLY A 209 25.99 9.06 2.28
C GLY A 209 24.49 9.15 1.99
N SER A 210 23.66 8.98 3.03
CA SER A 210 22.18 8.98 2.92
C SER A 210 21.62 10.23 2.22
N ASP A 211 22.19 11.41 2.47
CA ASP A 211 21.76 12.66 1.78
C ASP A 211 21.93 12.60 0.26
N TYR A 212 22.94 11.87 -0.22
CA TYR A 212 23.17 11.68 -1.65
C TYR A 212 22.22 10.61 -2.21
N ILE A 213 22.10 9.47 -1.53
CA ILE A 213 21.23 8.33 -1.92
C ILE A 213 19.78 8.80 -2.01
N ASN A 214 19.32 9.65 -1.08
CA ASN A 214 17.97 10.22 -1.10
C ASN A 214 17.67 11.16 -2.29
N ARG A 215 18.65 11.41 -3.17
CA ARG A 215 18.48 12.28 -4.34
C ARG A 215 19.02 11.69 -5.63
N ASN A 216 19.64 10.55 -5.56
CA ASN A 216 20.26 9.85 -6.69
C ASN A 216 19.96 8.36 -6.56
N ALA A 217 19.97 7.66 -7.69
CA ALA A 217 19.66 6.25 -7.73
C ALA A 217 20.71 5.48 -8.54
N ASN A 218 20.94 4.22 -8.13
CA ASN A 218 21.76 3.26 -8.85
C ASN A 218 21.22 1.85 -8.56
N GLY A 219 20.11 1.51 -9.19
CA GLY A 219 19.47 0.19 -9.10
C GLY A 219 19.68 -0.64 -10.35
N THR A 220 18.90 -1.69 -10.48
CA THR A 220 18.91 -2.63 -11.62
C THR A 220 17.69 -2.47 -12.53
N GLY A 221 16.68 -1.69 -12.12
CA GLY A 221 15.36 -1.61 -12.70
C GLY A 221 15.30 -1.07 -14.14
N PRO A 222 14.09 -1.09 -14.73
CA PRO A 222 13.85 -0.76 -16.14
C PRO A 222 14.12 0.71 -16.49
N PHE A 223 14.11 1.61 -15.48
CA PHE A 223 14.31 3.03 -15.72
C PHE A 223 15.47 3.60 -14.91
N ARG A 224 16.15 4.61 -15.47
CA ARG A 224 17.26 5.36 -14.86
C ARG A 224 16.81 6.77 -14.52
N LEU A 225 17.16 7.26 -13.33
CA LEU A 225 16.87 8.62 -12.91
C LEU A 225 17.54 9.66 -13.83
N THR A 226 16.73 10.62 -14.32
CA THR A 226 17.23 11.77 -15.09
C THR A 226 17.02 13.11 -14.38
N GLU A 227 15.94 13.25 -13.63
CA GLU A 227 15.62 14.44 -12.83
C GLU A 227 14.86 14.08 -11.56
N TYR A 228 15.17 14.75 -10.46
CA TYR A 228 14.45 14.62 -9.19
C TYR A 228 14.20 15.97 -8.53
N GLN A 229 12.93 16.29 -8.33
CA GLN A 229 12.45 17.43 -7.57
C GLN A 229 11.50 16.93 -6.48
N SER A 230 12.02 16.76 -5.26
CA SER A 230 11.29 16.18 -4.13
C SER A 230 9.89 16.77 -3.98
N GLY A 231 8.89 15.88 -3.85
CA GLY A 231 7.48 16.22 -3.68
C GLY A 231 6.80 16.82 -4.92
N ASN A 232 7.47 16.89 -6.06
CA ASN A 232 6.94 17.54 -7.26
C ASN A 232 7.00 16.66 -8.52
N VAL A 233 8.20 16.27 -8.95
CA VAL A 233 8.39 15.46 -10.16
C VAL A 233 9.65 14.60 -10.08
N VAL A 234 9.54 13.39 -10.58
CA VAL A 234 10.68 12.51 -10.89
C VAL A 234 10.59 12.15 -12.37
N ARG A 235 11.73 12.25 -13.08
CA ARG A 235 11.83 11.88 -14.49
C ARG A 235 12.84 10.78 -14.66
N TYR A 236 12.56 9.92 -15.62
CA TYR A 236 13.35 8.74 -15.90
C TYR A 236 13.56 8.61 -17.40
N GLY A 237 14.70 8.04 -17.78
CA GLY A 237 14.96 7.50 -19.12
C GLY A 237 15.04 5.98 -19.07
N PRO A 238 14.90 5.28 -20.20
CA PRO A 238 14.98 3.83 -20.25
C PRO A 238 16.36 3.32 -19.84
N ASN A 239 16.39 2.15 -19.19
CA ASN A 239 17.59 1.36 -19.02
C ASN A 239 17.75 0.47 -20.26
N GLU A 240 18.55 0.90 -21.23
CA GLU A 240 18.79 0.19 -22.48
C GLU A 240 19.41 -1.21 -22.29
N ASP A 241 20.07 -1.43 -21.14
CA ASP A 241 20.73 -2.67 -20.78
C ASP A 241 19.89 -3.50 -19.77
N TYR A 242 18.59 -3.20 -19.64
CA TYR A 242 17.72 -3.91 -18.71
C TYR A 242 17.64 -5.40 -19.06
N TRP A 243 17.77 -6.24 -18.05
CA TRP A 243 17.90 -7.69 -18.22
C TRP A 243 16.65 -8.36 -18.83
N ASP A 244 15.46 -7.77 -18.64
CA ASP A 244 14.18 -8.26 -19.24
C ASP A 244 13.83 -7.51 -20.54
N GLY A 245 14.75 -6.73 -21.06
CA GLY A 245 14.59 -5.92 -22.27
C GLY A 245 14.26 -4.47 -21.97
N ALA A 246 14.81 -3.55 -22.78
CA ALA A 246 14.57 -2.13 -22.60
C ALA A 246 13.06 -1.80 -22.68
N PRO A 247 12.53 -0.94 -21.77
CA PRO A 247 11.15 -0.52 -21.82
C PRO A 247 10.84 0.23 -23.14
N ALA A 248 9.60 0.16 -23.59
CA ALA A 248 9.16 0.87 -24.81
C ALA A 248 9.03 2.39 -24.59
N VAL A 249 8.95 2.82 -23.33
CA VAL A 249 8.82 4.23 -22.92
C VAL A 249 10.17 4.92 -23.00
N ASP A 250 10.28 5.96 -23.84
CA ASP A 250 11.52 6.74 -24.02
C ASP A 250 11.74 7.77 -22.89
N GLU A 251 10.68 8.33 -22.32
CA GLU A 251 10.72 9.20 -21.15
C GLU A 251 9.51 8.91 -20.24
N LEU A 252 9.77 8.58 -18.98
CA LEU A 252 8.74 8.47 -17.95
C LEU A 252 8.80 9.69 -17.03
N SER A 253 7.64 10.32 -16.75
CA SER A 253 7.53 11.35 -15.73
C SER A 253 6.47 11.01 -14.69
N MET A 254 6.83 11.01 -13.42
CA MET A 254 5.90 10.89 -12.30
C MET A 254 5.78 12.24 -11.60
N SER A 255 4.55 12.73 -11.41
CA SER A 255 4.29 14.05 -10.81
C SER A 255 3.23 13.97 -9.72
N ALA A 256 3.16 14.98 -8.83
CA ALA A 256 2.19 15.08 -7.76
C ALA A 256 1.16 16.17 -8.00
N SER A 257 -0.12 15.84 -7.77
CA SER A 257 -1.22 16.79 -7.70
C SER A 257 -2.23 16.32 -6.66
N SER A 258 -2.32 17.00 -5.51
CA SER A 258 -3.16 16.57 -4.39
C SER A 258 -4.65 16.58 -4.69
N GLU A 259 -5.10 17.53 -5.52
CA GLU A 259 -6.50 17.70 -5.87
C GLU A 259 -6.92 16.73 -6.99
N SER A 260 -7.78 15.76 -6.68
CA SER A 260 -8.21 14.73 -7.64
C SER A 260 -8.91 15.30 -8.89
N SER A 261 -9.68 16.39 -8.74
CA SER A 261 -10.28 17.09 -9.88
C SER A 261 -9.25 17.73 -10.80
N THR A 262 -8.11 18.17 -10.25
CA THR A 262 -6.99 18.70 -11.05
C THR A 262 -6.34 17.58 -11.85
N ARG A 263 -6.09 16.42 -11.24
CA ARG A 263 -5.55 15.24 -11.95
C ARG A 263 -6.44 14.82 -13.12
N VAL A 264 -7.76 14.73 -12.87
CA VAL A 264 -8.74 14.42 -13.95
C VAL A 264 -8.73 15.48 -15.06
N ASN A 265 -8.59 16.78 -14.70
CA ASN A 265 -8.49 17.83 -15.72
C ASN A 265 -7.21 17.73 -16.55
N GLN A 266 -6.07 17.40 -15.94
CA GLN A 266 -4.80 17.19 -16.64
C GLN A 266 -4.90 16.02 -17.62
N LEU A 267 -5.50 14.88 -17.21
CA LEU A 267 -5.76 13.74 -18.11
C LEU A 267 -6.64 14.14 -19.31
N LEU A 268 -7.75 14.83 -19.06
CA LEU A 268 -8.68 15.25 -20.12
C LEU A 268 -8.15 16.39 -21.00
N ALA A 269 -7.08 17.05 -20.58
CA ALA A 269 -6.34 18.04 -21.37
C ALA A 269 -5.12 17.43 -22.07
N GLU A 270 -4.93 16.10 -21.97
CA GLU A 270 -3.79 15.37 -22.54
C GLU A 270 -2.43 15.89 -22.03
N GLU A 271 -2.39 16.34 -20.73
CA GLU A 271 -1.18 16.81 -20.04
C GLU A 271 -0.48 15.67 -19.26
N THR A 272 -1.14 14.53 -19.10
CA THR A 272 -0.66 13.30 -18.43
C THR A 272 -1.45 12.11 -18.94
N ASP A 273 -0.88 10.91 -18.89
CA ASP A 273 -1.46 9.70 -19.50
C ASP A 273 -2.15 8.80 -18.47
N ILE A 274 -1.63 8.75 -17.24
CA ILE A 274 -2.21 7.97 -16.14
C ILE A 274 -2.42 8.88 -14.94
N VAL A 275 -3.63 8.83 -14.36
CA VAL A 275 -3.92 9.51 -13.08
C VAL A 275 -4.45 8.51 -12.06
N THR A 276 -3.95 8.60 -10.83
CA THR A 276 -4.36 7.72 -9.73
C THR A 276 -5.57 8.28 -8.98
N ASN A 277 -6.34 7.40 -8.34
CA ASN A 277 -7.43 7.74 -7.41
C ASN A 277 -8.48 8.68 -8.05
N VAL A 278 -9.02 8.28 -9.20
CA VAL A 278 -10.15 8.99 -9.83
C VAL A 278 -11.39 8.82 -8.95
N PRO A 279 -12.00 9.93 -8.48
CA PRO A 279 -13.20 9.81 -7.65
C PRO A 279 -14.39 9.22 -8.42
N PRO A 280 -15.25 8.42 -7.80
CA PRO A 280 -16.40 7.79 -8.45
C PRO A 280 -17.33 8.76 -9.21
N ASN A 281 -17.46 10.00 -8.72
CA ASN A 281 -18.26 11.04 -9.40
C ASN A 281 -17.62 11.59 -10.69
N GLU A 282 -16.32 11.42 -10.90
CA GLU A 282 -15.60 11.83 -12.11
C GLU A 282 -15.56 10.72 -13.18
N VAL A 283 -15.81 9.46 -12.81
CA VAL A 283 -15.75 8.29 -13.71
C VAL A 283 -16.59 8.48 -14.96
N SER A 284 -17.83 8.92 -14.82
CA SER A 284 -18.71 9.17 -15.98
C SER A 284 -18.19 10.28 -16.88
N ARG A 285 -17.50 11.29 -16.32
CA ARG A 285 -16.91 12.39 -17.09
C ARG A 285 -15.72 11.89 -17.91
N VAL A 286 -14.85 11.07 -17.32
CA VAL A 286 -13.71 10.46 -18.03
C VAL A 286 -14.21 9.52 -19.12
N ASN A 287 -15.09 8.56 -18.81
CA ASN A 287 -15.62 7.60 -19.77
C ASN A 287 -16.49 8.22 -20.90
N SER A 288 -16.95 9.47 -20.72
CA SER A 288 -17.67 10.20 -21.77
C SER A 288 -16.76 11.04 -22.67
N SER A 289 -15.47 11.07 -22.37
CA SER A 289 -14.46 11.71 -23.22
C SER A 289 -14.02 10.77 -24.34
N ASP A 290 -13.46 11.32 -25.40
CA ASP A 290 -12.86 10.54 -26.49
C ASP A 290 -11.34 10.31 -26.26
N VAL A 291 -10.77 10.92 -25.17
CA VAL A 291 -9.32 10.96 -24.92
C VAL A 291 -8.84 10.09 -23.75
N ALA A 292 -9.76 9.59 -22.92
CA ALA A 292 -9.39 8.80 -21.76
C ALA A 292 -10.47 7.78 -21.36
N THR A 293 -10.05 6.74 -20.65
CA THR A 293 -10.91 5.69 -20.08
C THR A 293 -10.60 5.48 -18.60
N ILE A 294 -11.51 4.81 -17.90
CA ILE A 294 -11.27 4.34 -16.53
C ILE A 294 -10.80 2.88 -16.56
N ASN A 295 -9.61 2.64 -15.99
CA ASN A 295 -9.15 1.31 -15.64
C ASN A 295 -9.24 1.15 -14.12
N SER A 296 -9.73 0.00 -13.65
CA SER A 296 -9.84 -0.24 -12.20
C SER A 296 -9.57 -1.69 -11.87
N VAL A 297 -9.04 -1.91 -10.69
CA VAL A 297 -8.75 -3.24 -10.16
C VAL A 297 -9.18 -3.30 -8.68
N ALA A 298 -9.66 -4.45 -8.25
CA ALA A 298 -9.84 -4.74 -6.83
C ALA A 298 -8.46 -4.79 -6.18
N SER A 299 -8.20 -3.88 -5.23
CA SER A 299 -6.88 -3.80 -4.59
C SER A 299 -6.76 -4.76 -3.40
N ALA A 300 -5.54 -4.99 -2.95
CA ALA A 300 -5.25 -5.79 -1.76
C ALA A 300 -5.64 -5.07 -0.44
N ARG A 301 -6.61 -4.15 -0.48
CA ARG A 301 -7.04 -3.34 0.68
C ARG A 301 -8.46 -3.65 1.09
N ILE A 302 -8.63 -3.99 2.38
CA ILE A 302 -9.95 -4.11 3.02
C ILE A 302 -10.30 -2.82 3.77
N ILE A 303 -11.56 -2.39 3.68
CA ILE A 303 -12.15 -1.31 4.48
C ILE A 303 -13.14 -1.92 5.47
N PHE A 304 -13.09 -1.45 6.73
CA PHE A 304 -13.93 -1.96 7.82
C PHE A 304 -14.20 -0.90 8.88
N LEU A 305 -15.23 -1.11 9.70
CA LEU A 305 -15.48 -0.31 10.90
C LEU A 305 -15.04 -1.13 12.11
N GLN A 306 -13.92 -0.75 12.70
CA GLN A 306 -13.31 -1.44 13.84
C GLN A 306 -14.05 -1.10 15.15
N MET A 307 -14.37 -2.11 15.97
CA MET A 307 -15.08 -1.98 17.24
C MET A 307 -14.22 -2.51 18.41
N ARG A 308 -13.92 -1.68 19.38
CA ARG A 308 -13.06 -2.04 20.51
C ARG A 308 -13.81 -2.90 21.54
N TYR A 309 -13.37 -4.14 21.73
CA TYR A 309 -14.06 -5.20 22.49
C TYR A 309 -14.21 -4.94 24.00
N ASP A 310 -13.35 -4.12 24.60
CA ASP A 310 -13.25 -3.91 26.05
C ASP A 310 -14.09 -2.74 26.57
N VAL A 311 -14.84 -2.05 25.69
CA VAL A 311 -15.68 -0.91 26.05
C VAL A 311 -17.15 -1.18 25.75
N GLU A 312 -18.02 -0.70 26.63
CA GLU A 312 -19.47 -0.71 26.37
C GLU A 312 -19.84 0.30 25.27
N PRO A 313 -20.77 -0.05 24.36
CA PRO A 313 -21.53 -1.29 24.27
C PRO A 313 -20.82 -2.41 23.48
N PHE A 314 -19.66 -2.14 22.87
CA PHE A 314 -18.92 -3.07 21.99
C PHE A 314 -18.31 -4.26 22.72
N SER A 315 -18.29 -4.28 24.05
CA SER A 315 -17.91 -5.47 24.83
C SER A 315 -18.88 -6.64 24.64
N SER A 316 -20.12 -6.38 24.21
CA SER A 316 -21.07 -7.42 23.82
C SER A 316 -20.87 -7.87 22.38
N GLN A 317 -20.59 -9.16 22.15
CA GLN A 317 -20.55 -9.75 20.81
C GLN A 317 -21.88 -9.55 20.06
N GLN A 318 -23.03 -9.71 20.74
CA GLN A 318 -24.33 -9.50 20.14
C GLN A 318 -24.51 -8.05 19.65
N PHE A 319 -23.98 -7.06 20.39
CA PHE A 319 -24.02 -5.67 19.94
C PHE A 319 -23.15 -5.45 18.71
N ARG A 320 -21.95 -6.07 18.65
CA ARG A 320 -21.09 -5.99 17.46
C ARG A 320 -21.72 -6.66 16.24
N GLN A 321 -22.36 -7.82 16.42
CA GLN A 321 -23.14 -8.49 15.37
C GLN A 321 -24.32 -7.62 14.90
N ALA A 322 -25.01 -6.95 15.83
CA ALA A 322 -26.07 -6.02 15.48
C ALA A 322 -25.60 -4.90 14.54
N MET A 323 -24.39 -4.37 14.74
CA MET A 323 -23.83 -3.33 13.86
C MET A 323 -23.60 -3.86 12.43
N ASN A 324 -23.21 -5.12 12.26
CA ASN A 324 -23.11 -5.76 10.94
C ASN A 324 -24.49 -5.87 10.25
N HIS A 325 -25.54 -6.23 10.97
CA HIS A 325 -26.90 -6.27 10.41
C HIS A 325 -27.51 -4.88 10.17
N ALA A 326 -27.00 -3.83 10.84
CA ALA A 326 -27.48 -2.46 10.72
C ALA A 326 -26.98 -1.73 9.47
N VAL A 327 -25.89 -2.20 8.84
CA VAL A 327 -25.23 -1.50 7.72
C VAL A 327 -25.48 -2.23 6.40
N ASP A 328 -26.18 -1.57 5.47
CA ASP A 328 -26.35 -2.01 4.09
C ASP A 328 -25.10 -1.66 3.26
N VAL A 329 -24.08 -2.50 3.36
CA VAL A 329 -22.81 -2.30 2.65
C VAL A 329 -23.00 -2.36 1.13
N GLY A 330 -23.87 -3.24 0.64
CA GLY A 330 -24.20 -3.33 -0.78
C GLY A 330 -24.73 -2.00 -1.34
N SER A 331 -25.64 -1.35 -0.61
CA SER A 331 -26.14 -0.02 -0.96
C SER A 331 -25.06 1.07 -0.90
N ILE A 332 -24.11 0.98 0.03
CA ILE A 332 -22.97 1.90 0.10
C ILE A 332 -22.07 1.71 -1.12
N ILE A 333 -21.74 0.47 -1.49
CA ILE A 333 -20.93 0.18 -2.68
C ILE A 333 -21.61 0.73 -3.94
N GLU A 334 -22.93 0.51 -4.09
CA GLU A 334 -23.66 0.97 -5.28
C GLU A 334 -23.76 2.49 -5.34
N ASN A 335 -24.16 3.16 -4.24
CA ASN A 335 -24.57 4.56 -4.25
C ASN A 335 -23.44 5.55 -3.88
N VAL A 336 -22.45 5.14 -3.09
CA VAL A 336 -21.33 5.98 -2.68
C VAL A 336 -20.11 5.72 -3.54
N LEU A 337 -19.82 4.44 -3.79
CA LEU A 337 -18.64 3.99 -4.53
C LEU A 337 -18.91 3.75 -6.03
N ASN A 338 -20.17 3.93 -6.49
CA ASN A 338 -20.53 3.72 -7.90
C ASN A 338 -20.12 2.31 -8.43
N GLY A 339 -20.19 1.30 -7.57
CA GLY A 339 -19.82 -0.08 -7.85
C GLY A 339 -18.33 -0.42 -7.68
N PHE A 340 -17.48 0.53 -7.30
CA PHE A 340 -16.05 0.30 -7.06
C PHE A 340 -15.80 -0.26 -5.65
N GLY A 341 -16.16 -1.51 -5.44
CA GLY A 341 -15.95 -2.25 -4.20
C GLY A 341 -16.54 -3.65 -4.28
N ASN A 342 -15.89 -4.62 -3.65
CA ASN A 342 -16.43 -5.96 -3.46
C ASN A 342 -16.83 -6.12 -1.99
N LEU A 343 -18.05 -6.60 -1.74
CA LEU A 343 -18.53 -6.88 -0.39
C LEU A 343 -17.63 -7.93 0.28
N THR A 344 -17.26 -7.72 1.54
CA THR A 344 -16.46 -8.68 2.32
C THR A 344 -17.26 -9.21 3.52
N ALA A 345 -16.86 -10.40 3.99
CA ALA A 345 -17.45 -11.05 5.16
C ALA A 345 -16.41 -11.44 6.22
N GLN A 346 -15.14 -11.24 5.92
CA GLN A 346 -14.02 -11.74 6.71
C GLN A 346 -12.79 -10.83 6.55
N PRO A 347 -11.79 -10.92 7.44
CA PRO A 347 -10.58 -10.12 7.36
C PRO A 347 -9.73 -10.38 6.10
N THR A 348 -9.69 -11.61 5.61
CA THR A 348 -8.91 -12.02 4.45
C THR A 348 -9.71 -11.80 3.17
N LEU A 349 -9.12 -11.13 2.17
CA LEU A 349 -9.75 -10.88 0.88
C LEU A 349 -9.71 -12.10 -0.04
N GLU A 350 -10.66 -12.18 -0.99
CA GLU A 350 -10.62 -13.17 -2.06
C GLU A 350 -9.31 -13.07 -2.85
N GLY A 351 -8.69 -14.21 -3.16
CA GLY A 351 -7.37 -14.29 -3.79
C GLY A 351 -6.20 -14.31 -2.82
N HIS A 352 -6.41 -14.03 -1.53
CA HIS A 352 -5.37 -14.14 -0.52
C HIS A 352 -5.35 -15.51 0.13
N VAL A 353 -4.16 -15.98 0.55
CA VAL A 353 -3.99 -17.24 1.27
C VAL A 353 -4.83 -17.22 2.56
N GLY A 354 -5.60 -18.26 2.79
CA GLY A 354 -6.48 -18.38 3.95
C GLY A 354 -7.88 -17.76 3.78
N TYR A 355 -8.23 -17.22 2.59
CA TYR A 355 -9.61 -16.81 2.30
C TYR A 355 -10.55 -18.03 2.42
N ASN A 356 -11.66 -17.85 3.13
CA ASN A 356 -12.65 -18.91 3.32
C ASN A 356 -13.91 -18.61 2.47
N PRO A 357 -14.13 -19.35 1.37
CA PRO A 357 -15.25 -19.10 0.47
C PRO A 357 -16.62 -19.47 1.04
N ASP A 358 -16.68 -20.14 2.18
CA ASP A 358 -17.92 -20.59 2.82
C ASP A 358 -18.50 -19.52 3.79
N ILE A 359 -17.77 -18.42 4.03
CA ILE A 359 -18.24 -17.34 4.91
C ILE A 359 -19.09 -16.36 4.10
N GLU A 360 -20.38 -16.30 4.42
CA GLU A 360 -21.33 -15.36 3.81
C GLU A 360 -21.37 -14.02 4.58
N PRO A 361 -21.53 -12.88 3.89
CA PRO A 361 -21.70 -11.59 4.53
C PRO A 361 -22.93 -11.54 5.43
N TYR A 362 -22.86 -10.75 6.51
CA TYR A 362 -24.03 -10.47 7.33
C TYR A 362 -25.12 -9.81 6.47
N PRO A 363 -26.35 -10.34 6.45
CA PRO A 363 -27.43 -9.72 5.71
C PRO A 363 -27.86 -8.40 6.38
N TYR A 364 -28.12 -7.37 5.58
CA TYR A 364 -28.76 -6.16 6.07
C TYR A 364 -30.16 -6.48 6.59
N ASP A 365 -30.35 -6.40 7.90
CA ASP A 365 -31.63 -6.66 8.59
C ASP A 365 -31.75 -5.76 9.83
N PRO A 366 -32.32 -4.55 9.70
CA PRO A 366 -32.49 -3.64 10.82
C PRO A 366 -33.34 -4.21 11.95
N ALA A 367 -34.29 -5.11 11.67
CA ALA A 367 -35.11 -5.72 12.70
C ALA A 367 -34.32 -6.74 13.54
N GLU A 368 -33.43 -7.49 12.90
CA GLU A 368 -32.48 -8.36 13.59
C GLU A 368 -31.45 -7.54 14.37
N ALA A 369 -30.95 -6.44 13.81
CA ALA A 369 -30.05 -5.51 14.51
C ALA A 369 -30.69 -4.99 15.79
N GLU A 370 -31.95 -4.46 15.74
CA GLU A 370 -32.68 -3.99 16.93
C GLU A 370 -32.86 -5.12 17.96
N ARG A 371 -33.19 -6.33 17.52
CA ARG A 371 -33.35 -7.50 18.41
C ARG A 371 -32.03 -7.82 19.14
N LEU A 372 -30.93 -7.86 18.42
CA LEU A 372 -29.61 -8.14 19.00
C LEU A 372 -29.14 -7.04 19.95
N VAL A 373 -29.42 -5.77 19.65
CA VAL A 373 -29.18 -4.64 20.57
C VAL A 373 -29.96 -4.79 21.87
N GLU A 374 -31.22 -5.19 21.80
CA GLU A 374 -32.06 -5.47 22.99
C GLU A 374 -31.46 -6.63 23.81
N GLU A 375 -31.11 -7.73 23.17
CA GLU A 375 -30.54 -8.91 23.81
C GLU A 375 -29.16 -8.65 24.41
N SER A 376 -28.37 -7.73 23.82
CA SER A 376 -27.09 -7.30 24.37
C SER A 376 -27.19 -6.55 25.70
N GLY A 377 -28.41 -5.98 26.00
CA GLY A 377 -28.66 -5.14 27.17
C GLY A 377 -28.27 -3.68 26.99
N TYR A 378 -27.87 -3.26 25.79
CA TYR A 378 -27.42 -1.89 25.49
C TYR A 378 -28.39 -1.09 24.63
N ALA A 379 -29.70 -1.39 24.72
CA ALA A 379 -30.74 -0.58 24.09
C ALA A 379 -30.70 0.87 24.58
N GLY A 380 -30.67 1.83 23.67
CA GLY A 380 -30.46 3.25 23.93
C GLY A 380 -28.99 3.68 23.98
N ALA A 381 -28.06 2.84 23.51
CA ALA A 381 -26.68 3.21 23.42
C ALA A 381 -26.43 4.40 22.47
N GLU A 382 -25.56 5.30 22.89
CA GLU A 382 -25.04 6.42 22.09
C GLU A 382 -23.60 6.12 21.69
N ILE A 383 -23.35 5.98 20.39
CA ILE A 383 -22.01 5.65 19.86
C ILE A 383 -21.53 6.72 18.90
N THR A 384 -20.20 6.81 18.74
CA THR A 384 -19.56 7.74 17.80
C THR A 384 -18.65 6.98 16.86
N LEU A 385 -18.98 7.02 15.56
CA LEU A 385 -18.10 6.51 14.50
C LEU A 385 -17.07 7.58 14.14
N GLN A 386 -15.79 7.26 14.25
CA GLN A 386 -14.70 8.12 13.79
C GLN A 386 -14.29 7.73 12.37
N THR A 387 -13.94 8.70 11.52
CA THR A 387 -13.45 8.47 10.17
C THR A 387 -12.32 9.43 9.83
N PRO A 388 -11.29 9.01 9.10
CA PRO A 388 -10.33 9.94 8.52
C PRO A 388 -11.00 10.81 7.46
N ILE A 389 -10.27 11.84 7.00
CA ILE A 389 -10.68 12.72 5.90
C ILE A 389 -9.69 12.53 4.74
N GLY A 390 -10.19 11.99 3.62
CA GLY A 390 -9.44 11.90 2.36
C GLY A 390 -8.33 10.87 2.34
N ARG A 391 -8.38 9.87 3.22
CA ARG A 391 -7.41 8.76 3.25
C ARG A 391 -7.81 7.63 2.32
N TYR A 392 -9.06 7.20 2.39
CA TYR A 392 -9.61 6.12 1.57
C TYR A 392 -10.59 6.68 0.54
N LEU A 393 -10.90 5.90 -0.48
CA LEU A 393 -11.87 6.29 -1.48
C LEU A 393 -13.24 6.56 -0.82
N ARG A 394 -13.64 7.85 -0.74
CA ARG A 394 -14.92 8.30 -0.17
C ARG A 394 -15.12 7.93 1.31
N ASP A 395 -14.07 7.91 2.10
CA ASP A 395 -14.10 7.54 3.52
C ASP A 395 -15.17 8.25 4.33
N VAL A 396 -15.28 9.58 4.19
CA VAL A 396 -16.29 10.39 4.92
C VAL A 396 -17.70 10.01 4.50
N GLU A 397 -17.97 9.84 3.22
CA GLU A 397 -19.30 9.51 2.71
C GLU A 397 -19.71 8.07 3.05
N ILE A 398 -18.76 7.13 3.05
CA ILE A 398 -18.99 5.75 3.51
C ILE A 398 -19.36 5.75 4.98
N ALA A 399 -18.56 6.42 5.83
CA ALA A 399 -18.80 6.51 7.25
C ALA A 399 -20.12 7.24 7.57
N GLN A 400 -20.45 8.31 6.81
CA GLN A 400 -21.73 9.02 6.97
C GLN A 400 -22.93 8.12 6.63
N ALA A 401 -22.84 7.32 5.56
CA ALA A 401 -23.89 6.39 5.19
C ALA A 401 -24.08 5.31 6.26
N ALA A 402 -22.99 4.71 6.75
CA ALA A 402 -23.02 3.72 7.81
C ALA A 402 -23.58 4.29 9.13
N ALA A 403 -23.10 5.46 9.55
CA ALA A 403 -23.59 6.13 10.76
C ALA A 403 -25.11 6.44 10.67
N ASN A 404 -25.59 6.96 9.54
CA ASN A 404 -27.00 7.23 9.32
C ASN A 404 -27.87 5.97 9.36
N GLN A 405 -27.37 4.84 8.80
CA GLN A 405 -28.09 3.57 8.83
C GLN A 405 -28.19 3.04 10.28
N ILE A 406 -27.10 3.09 11.04
CA ILE A 406 -27.11 2.71 12.48
C ILE A 406 -28.03 3.64 13.28
N ASP A 407 -27.97 4.96 13.07
CA ASP A 407 -28.83 5.94 13.75
C ASP A 407 -30.31 5.79 13.40
N SER A 408 -30.64 5.14 12.30
CA SER A 408 -32.01 4.82 11.90
C SER A 408 -32.67 3.73 12.75
N LEU A 409 -31.88 2.94 13.51
CA LEU A 409 -32.41 1.97 14.47
C LEU A 409 -33.15 2.72 15.61
N SER A 410 -34.22 2.13 16.10
CA SER A 410 -35.04 2.77 17.16
C SER A 410 -34.37 2.76 18.55
N ASN A 411 -33.29 1.97 18.73
CA ASN A 411 -32.69 1.69 20.03
C ASN A 411 -31.16 1.90 20.08
N VAL A 412 -30.56 2.58 19.08
CA VAL A 412 -29.18 3.06 19.07
C VAL A 412 -29.16 4.45 18.45
N SER A 413 -28.27 5.33 18.90
CA SER A 413 -27.92 6.55 18.17
C SER A 413 -26.43 6.54 17.80
N CYS A 414 -26.11 7.02 16.60
CA CYS A 414 -24.74 7.04 16.06
C CYS A 414 -24.40 8.42 15.50
N GLU A 415 -23.37 9.06 16.09
CA GLU A 415 -22.82 10.31 15.59
C GLU A 415 -21.55 10.03 14.76
N LEU A 416 -21.31 10.84 13.71
CA LEU A 416 -20.08 10.80 12.93
C LEU A 416 -19.11 11.87 13.41
N GLN A 417 -17.85 11.48 13.66
CA GLN A 417 -16.74 12.37 13.94
C GLN A 417 -15.66 12.24 12.88
N GLN A 418 -15.46 13.28 12.10
CA GLN A 418 -14.36 13.36 11.14
C GLN A 418 -13.06 13.73 11.86
N ARG A 419 -11.96 13.07 11.47
CA ARG A 419 -10.63 13.23 12.07
C ARG A 419 -9.60 13.48 10.98
N GLU A 420 -8.63 14.29 11.30
CA GLU A 420 -7.42 14.38 10.51
C GLU A 420 -6.65 13.04 10.63
N PHE A 421 -6.15 12.50 9.50
CA PHE A 421 -5.64 11.11 9.46
C PHE A 421 -4.45 10.88 10.39
N SER A 422 -3.46 11.80 10.40
CA SER A 422 -2.27 11.64 11.26
C SER A 422 -2.63 11.61 12.76
N SER A 423 -3.63 12.40 13.16
CA SER A 423 -4.15 12.38 14.54
C SER A 423 -4.88 11.07 14.85
N LEU A 424 -5.66 10.56 13.90
CA LEU A 424 -6.35 9.28 14.07
C LEU A 424 -5.36 8.13 14.18
N VAL A 425 -4.30 8.12 13.34
CA VAL A 425 -3.22 7.13 13.40
C VAL A 425 -2.56 7.11 14.77
N GLN A 426 -2.24 8.28 15.35
CA GLN A 426 -1.66 8.35 16.69
C GLN A 426 -2.55 7.68 17.75
N ASP A 427 -3.88 7.85 17.63
CA ASP A 427 -4.84 7.27 18.58
C ASP A 427 -4.98 5.76 18.35
N VAL A 428 -5.12 5.27 17.11
CA VAL A 428 -5.27 3.83 16.82
C VAL A 428 -3.99 3.03 17.09
N THR A 429 -2.82 3.68 17.03
CA THR A 429 -1.52 3.08 17.35
C THR A 429 -1.10 3.31 18.81
N ALA A 430 -1.99 3.81 19.66
CA ALA A 430 -1.69 3.98 21.08
C ALA A 430 -1.24 2.65 21.71
N PRO A 431 -0.19 2.66 22.58
CA PRO A 431 0.34 1.42 23.16
C PRO A 431 -0.68 0.65 23.98
N SER A 432 -1.57 1.38 24.68
CA SER A 432 -2.66 0.77 25.43
C SER A 432 -3.92 0.75 24.59
N ILE A 433 -4.59 -0.40 24.53
CA ILE A 433 -5.90 -0.53 23.88
C ILE A 433 -6.94 0.44 24.50
N GLU A 434 -6.80 0.75 25.80
CA GLU A 434 -7.70 1.65 26.54
C GLU A 434 -7.66 3.09 25.98
N ASP A 435 -6.58 3.47 25.30
CA ASP A 435 -6.39 4.80 24.71
C ASP A 435 -6.86 4.86 23.24
N ARG A 436 -7.19 3.69 22.64
CA ARG A 436 -7.62 3.60 21.23
C ARG A 436 -9.09 4.01 21.05
N PRO A 437 -9.49 4.48 19.85
CA PRO A 437 -10.88 4.80 19.57
C PRO A 437 -11.82 3.61 19.77
N HIS A 438 -13.08 3.89 20.12
CA HIS A 438 -14.07 2.85 20.38
C HIS A 438 -14.67 2.25 19.11
N PHE A 439 -14.88 3.11 18.09
CA PHE A 439 -15.52 2.74 16.82
C PHE A 439 -14.96 3.59 15.70
N THR A 440 -14.31 2.98 14.71
CA THR A 440 -13.49 3.73 13.75
C THR A 440 -13.47 3.07 12.37
N LEU A 441 -13.65 3.86 11.31
CA LEU A 441 -13.39 3.44 9.93
C LEU A 441 -11.89 3.39 9.68
N LEU A 442 -11.40 2.23 9.26
CA LEU A 442 -10.03 1.99 8.86
C LEU A 442 -9.97 1.19 7.55
N GLY A 443 -8.81 1.22 6.90
CA GLY A 443 -8.46 0.35 5.80
C GLY A 443 -7.08 -0.27 6.03
N TRP A 444 -6.94 -1.52 5.62
CA TRP A 444 -5.68 -2.28 5.72
C TRP A 444 -5.28 -2.82 4.36
N GLY A 445 -4.08 -2.47 3.89
CA GLY A 445 -3.47 -3.02 2.69
C GLY A 445 -2.65 -4.26 3.03
N ASN A 446 -2.70 -5.28 2.19
CA ASN A 446 -1.99 -6.54 2.39
C ASN A 446 -1.40 -6.97 1.04
N ALA A 447 -0.27 -6.34 0.68
CA ALA A 447 0.45 -6.61 -0.56
C ALA A 447 1.17 -7.98 -0.57
N GLU A 448 1.25 -8.65 0.57
CA GLU A 448 1.76 -10.01 0.69
C GLU A 448 0.73 -11.07 0.23
N PHE A 449 -0.54 -10.69 0.07
CA PHE A 449 -1.65 -11.58 -0.32
C PHE A 449 -1.80 -12.80 0.61
N ASP A 450 -1.52 -12.62 1.90
CA ASP A 450 -1.62 -13.68 2.91
C ASP A 450 -2.45 -13.23 4.10
N GLY A 451 -3.45 -14.02 4.49
CA GLY A 451 -4.40 -13.69 5.56
C GLY A 451 -3.74 -13.43 6.92
N SER A 452 -2.58 -14.06 7.20
CA SER A 452 -1.86 -13.78 8.45
C SER A 452 -1.41 -12.32 8.56
N GLN A 453 -1.13 -11.65 7.43
CA GLN A 453 -0.73 -10.24 7.40
C GLN A 453 -1.89 -9.25 7.65
N THR A 454 -3.12 -9.76 7.73
CA THR A 454 -4.30 -9.00 8.19
C THR A 454 -4.71 -9.44 9.59
N LEU A 455 -4.81 -10.76 9.82
CA LEU A 455 -5.32 -11.33 11.06
C LEU A 455 -4.39 -11.04 12.25
N THR A 456 -3.09 -11.31 12.14
CA THR A 456 -2.15 -11.18 13.25
C THR A 456 -2.02 -9.72 13.74
N PRO A 457 -1.72 -8.71 12.92
CA PRO A 457 -1.54 -7.34 13.40
C PRO A 457 -2.82 -6.68 13.91
N LEU A 458 -4.00 -7.10 13.40
CA LEU A 458 -5.26 -6.43 13.68
C LEU A 458 -6.14 -7.17 14.70
N LEU A 459 -6.02 -8.49 14.84
CA LEU A 459 -6.95 -9.30 15.61
C LEU A 459 -6.29 -10.25 16.61
N SER A 460 -4.97 -10.54 16.55
CA SER A 460 -4.32 -11.26 17.65
C SER A 460 -4.26 -10.38 18.90
N SER A 461 -4.27 -10.97 20.08
CA SER A 461 -4.25 -10.25 21.37
C SER A 461 -3.02 -9.35 21.54
N GLU A 462 -1.90 -9.69 20.91
CA GLU A 462 -0.63 -8.91 20.92
C GLU A 462 -0.45 -8.08 19.65
N GLY A 463 -1.42 -8.08 18.74
CA GLY A 463 -1.38 -7.35 17.49
C GLY A 463 -1.27 -5.83 17.69
N ALA A 464 -0.43 -5.17 16.88
CA ALA A 464 -0.11 -3.75 17.04
C ALA A 464 -1.32 -2.82 16.94
N LEU A 465 -2.35 -3.21 16.18
CA LEU A 465 -3.61 -2.46 16.00
C LEU A 465 -4.83 -3.19 16.57
N THR A 466 -4.61 -4.22 17.37
CA THR A 466 -5.71 -5.06 17.87
C THR A 466 -6.74 -4.27 18.67
N VAL A 467 -7.98 -4.65 18.48
CA VAL A 467 -9.14 -4.23 19.30
C VAL A 467 -9.88 -5.42 19.86
N LEU A 468 -9.28 -6.61 19.78
CA LEU A 468 -9.84 -7.88 20.19
C LEU A 468 -8.83 -8.62 21.09
N LYS A 469 -9.34 -9.42 22.04
CA LYS A 469 -8.57 -10.45 22.74
C LYS A 469 -9.37 -11.73 22.73
N ASN A 470 -8.76 -12.77 22.19
CA ASN A 470 -9.40 -14.08 22.12
C ASN A 470 -8.32 -15.18 22.05
N ASP A 471 -8.20 -15.97 23.12
CA ASP A 471 -7.19 -17.02 23.25
C ASP A 471 -7.31 -18.12 22.17
N GLU A 472 -8.52 -18.40 21.64
CA GLU A 472 -8.75 -19.39 20.60
C GLU A 472 -8.22 -18.87 19.24
N LEU A 473 -8.48 -17.59 18.91
CA LEU A 473 -7.95 -16.96 17.72
C LEU A 473 -6.42 -16.87 17.78
N ASP A 474 -5.87 -16.46 18.92
CA ASP A 474 -4.42 -16.42 19.14
C ASP A 474 -3.78 -17.79 18.89
N GLY A 475 -4.38 -18.86 19.41
CA GLY A 475 -3.91 -20.24 19.21
C GLY A 475 -3.90 -20.65 17.72
N LEU A 476 -4.93 -20.30 16.95
CA LEU A 476 -4.98 -20.58 15.49
C LEU A 476 -3.89 -19.80 14.74
N LEU A 477 -3.67 -18.52 15.10
CA LEU A 477 -2.65 -17.69 14.44
C LEU A 477 -1.24 -18.19 14.75
N GLU A 478 -0.93 -18.54 16.02
CA GLU A 478 0.35 -19.14 16.41
C GLU A 478 0.59 -20.50 15.70
N GLU A 479 -0.46 -21.33 15.55
CA GLU A 479 -0.38 -22.58 14.80
C GLU A 479 -0.09 -22.33 13.32
N ALA A 480 -0.77 -21.36 12.70
CA ALA A 480 -0.54 -20.99 11.29
C ALA A 480 0.89 -20.47 11.04
N GLU A 481 1.49 -19.74 11.98
CA GLU A 481 2.87 -19.23 11.87
C GLU A 481 3.93 -20.33 11.91
N THR A 482 3.63 -21.48 12.54
CA THR A 482 4.58 -22.59 12.71
C THR A 482 4.31 -23.79 11.80
N THR A 483 3.15 -23.82 11.14
CA THR A 483 2.73 -24.91 10.26
C THR A 483 3.52 -24.91 8.95
N ARG A 484 4.16 -26.05 8.65
CA ARG A 484 5.02 -26.24 7.46
C ARG A 484 4.25 -26.70 6.22
N ASP A 485 3.17 -27.42 6.42
CA ASP A 485 2.29 -27.86 5.34
C ASP A 485 1.41 -26.71 4.88
N SER A 486 1.46 -26.37 3.60
CA SER A 486 0.75 -25.22 3.05
C SER A 486 -0.76 -25.40 3.07
N ASP A 487 -1.24 -26.61 2.81
CA ASP A 487 -2.68 -26.89 2.76
C ASP A 487 -3.27 -26.88 4.18
N GLU A 488 -2.57 -27.48 5.15
CA GLU A 488 -2.93 -27.44 6.57
C GLU A 488 -2.94 -25.99 7.10
N ARG A 489 -1.96 -25.18 6.69
CA ARG A 489 -1.92 -23.75 7.07
C ARG A 489 -3.11 -22.96 6.51
N VAL A 490 -3.50 -23.23 5.26
CA VAL A 490 -4.69 -22.62 4.66
C VAL A 490 -5.94 -22.97 5.46
N ASP A 491 -6.13 -24.24 5.83
CA ASP A 491 -7.27 -24.69 6.64
C ASP A 491 -7.32 -23.97 7.99
N ILE A 492 -6.18 -23.82 8.67
CA ILE A 492 -6.08 -23.09 9.95
C ILE A 492 -6.45 -21.60 9.78
N LEU A 493 -5.95 -20.94 8.75
CA LEU A 493 -6.29 -19.54 8.47
C LEU A 493 -7.78 -19.37 8.10
N GLN A 494 -8.38 -20.33 7.41
CA GLN A 494 -9.82 -20.36 7.13
C GLN A 494 -10.65 -20.49 8.41
N GLU A 495 -10.21 -21.33 9.36
CA GLU A 495 -10.82 -21.46 10.68
C GLU A 495 -10.68 -20.14 11.47
N ALA A 496 -9.51 -19.49 11.44
CA ALA A 496 -9.30 -18.20 12.05
C ALA A 496 -10.21 -17.10 11.45
N ASN A 497 -10.42 -17.09 10.14
CA ASN A 497 -11.35 -16.19 9.47
C ASN A 497 -12.81 -16.44 9.90
N GLN A 498 -13.23 -17.71 10.00
CA GLN A 498 -14.58 -18.05 10.49
C GLN A 498 -14.78 -17.56 11.93
N LEU A 499 -13.80 -17.79 12.80
CA LEU A 499 -13.87 -17.34 14.19
C LEU A 499 -13.90 -15.79 14.27
N ALA A 500 -13.09 -15.10 13.48
CA ALA A 500 -13.10 -13.65 13.40
C ALA A 500 -14.45 -13.11 12.89
N HIS A 501 -15.05 -13.74 11.88
CA HIS A 501 -16.41 -13.42 11.44
C HIS A 501 -17.42 -13.53 12.60
N ASP A 502 -17.43 -14.67 13.31
CA ASP A 502 -18.38 -14.94 14.39
C ASP A 502 -18.22 -13.98 15.57
N LEU A 503 -16.99 -13.61 15.92
CA LEU A 503 -16.66 -12.64 16.96
C LEU A 503 -17.07 -11.20 16.61
N ALA A 504 -17.22 -10.91 15.32
CA ALA A 504 -17.61 -9.60 14.78
C ALA A 504 -16.79 -8.42 15.35
N PRO A 505 -15.45 -8.42 15.30
CA PRO A 505 -14.65 -7.30 15.79
C PRO A 505 -14.80 -6.06 14.91
N TRP A 506 -15.30 -6.26 13.70
CA TRP A 506 -15.54 -5.23 12.68
C TRP A 506 -16.99 -5.28 12.18
N VAL A 507 -17.48 -4.15 11.67
CA VAL A 507 -18.44 -4.20 10.58
C VAL A 507 -17.62 -4.44 9.31
N PHE A 508 -17.82 -5.60 8.69
CA PHE A 508 -17.14 -5.96 7.45
C PHE A 508 -17.73 -5.13 6.31
N MET A 509 -16.90 -4.31 5.66
CA MET A 509 -17.39 -3.40 4.63
C MET A 509 -17.06 -3.94 3.23
N HIS A 510 -15.90 -3.59 2.68
CA HIS A 510 -15.60 -3.94 1.31
C HIS A 510 -14.09 -4.00 1.04
N GLN A 511 -13.72 -4.75 0.00
CA GLN A 511 -12.45 -4.62 -0.68
C GLN A 511 -12.46 -3.32 -1.49
N GLN A 512 -11.47 -2.47 -1.30
CA GLN A 512 -11.32 -1.22 -2.04
C GLN A 512 -10.87 -1.50 -3.48
N PHE A 513 -11.32 -0.66 -4.41
CA PHE A 513 -10.80 -0.63 -5.77
C PHE A 513 -9.80 0.52 -5.92
N SER A 514 -8.71 0.25 -6.64
CA SER A 514 -7.87 1.30 -7.22
C SER A 514 -8.47 1.72 -8.55
N VAL A 515 -8.72 3.02 -8.71
CA VAL A 515 -9.42 3.59 -9.88
C VAL A 515 -8.48 4.57 -10.57
N TYR A 516 -8.07 4.22 -11.78
CA TYR A 516 -7.17 5.01 -12.61
C TYR A 516 -7.90 5.62 -13.80
N GLY A 517 -7.52 6.84 -14.18
CA GLY A 517 -7.85 7.41 -15.49
C GLY A 517 -6.65 7.19 -16.41
N VAL A 518 -6.89 6.66 -17.59
CA VAL A 518 -5.84 6.26 -18.55
C VAL A 518 -6.13 6.88 -19.90
N SER A 519 -5.13 7.51 -20.53
CA SER A 519 -5.20 8.06 -21.88
C SER A 519 -5.61 6.98 -22.89
N SER A 520 -6.46 7.34 -23.85
CA SER A 520 -6.86 6.43 -24.93
C SER A 520 -5.73 6.12 -25.91
N ASP A 521 -4.61 6.86 -25.85
CA ASP A 521 -3.44 6.67 -26.72
C ASP A 521 -2.49 5.57 -26.20
N ILE A 522 -2.75 5.05 -24.98
CA ILE A 522 -1.94 4.01 -24.38
C ILE A 522 -2.77 2.79 -23.96
N SER A 523 -2.11 1.64 -23.91
CA SER A 523 -2.61 0.42 -23.27
C SER A 523 -1.78 0.17 -22.02
N TRP A 524 -2.44 0.16 -20.86
CA TRP A 524 -1.85 -0.14 -19.56
C TRP A 524 -2.93 -0.73 -18.64
N GLU A 525 -2.56 -1.72 -17.83
CA GLU A 525 -3.47 -2.36 -16.87
C GLU A 525 -2.94 -2.20 -15.44
N PRO A 526 -3.80 -1.85 -14.46
CA PRO A 526 -3.40 -1.69 -13.07
C PRO A 526 -3.15 -3.03 -12.37
N ARG A 527 -2.30 -3.01 -11.34
CA ARG A 527 -1.98 -4.13 -10.45
C ARG A 527 -2.84 -4.12 -9.19
N ALA A 528 -3.10 -5.33 -8.63
CA ALA A 528 -3.90 -5.50 -7.41
C ALA A 528 -3.17 -5.00 -6.14
N ASP A 529 -1.84 -4.98 -6.12
CA ASP A 529 -1.01 -4.50 -5.02
C ASP A 529 -0.87 -2.96 -4.93
N GLU A 530 -1.54 -2.23 -5.83
CA GLU A 530 -1.52 -0.76 -5.95
C GLU A 530 -0.21 -0.19 -6.56
N PHE A 531 0.75 -1.04 -6.97
CA PHE A 531 1.94 -0.60 -7.71
C PHE A 531 1.60 -0.18 -9.14
N ILE A 532 2.52 0.57 -9.75
CA ILE A 532 2.38 1.06 -11.13
C ILE A 532 3.61 0.60 -11.91
N ASP A 533 3.41 -0.18 -12.98
CA ASP A 533 4.46 -0.69 -13.88
C ASP A 533 4.38 0.05 -15.23
N PRO A 534 5.02 1.20 -15.38
CA PRO A 534 4.99 1.99 -16.62
C PRO A 534 5.73 1.31 -17.79
N ASP A 535 6.68 0.42 -17.51
CA ASP A 535 7.41 -0.37 -18.50
C ASP A 535 6.50 -1.32 -19.29
N THR A 536 5.35 -1.71 -18.73
CA THR A 536 4.31 -2.52 -19.40
C THR A 536 3.41 -1.70 -20.33
N ALA A 537 3.48 -0.37 -20.27
CA ALA A 537 2.66 0.50 -21.12
C ALA A 537 3.10 0.43 -22.60
N THR A 538 2.10 0.45 -23.50
CA THR A 538 2.34 0.49 -24.95
C THR A 538 1.46 1.54 -25.62
N GLN A 539 1.94 2.16 -26.70
CA GLN A 539 1.14 3.06 -27.53
C GLN A 539 0.08 2.27 -28.32
N GLN A 540 -1.12 2.84 -28.44
CA GLN A 540 -2.22 2.28 -29.24
C GLN A 540 -2.28 2.83 -30.66
#